data_641db300acc331836e15791e2b0dc3b4
#
_entry.id   641db300acc331836e15791e2b0dc3b4
#
_cell.length_a   1.000
_cell.length_b   1.000
_cell.length_c   1.000
_cell.angle_alpha   90.00
_cell.angle_beta   90.00
_cell.angle_gamma   90.00
#
_symmetry.space_group_name_H-M   'P 1'
#
loop_
_entity.id
_entity.type
_entity.pdbx_description
1 polymer ?
#
loop_
_entity_poly.entity_id
_entity_poly.type
_entity_poly.pdbx_seq_one_letter_code
_entity_poly.pdbx_strand_id
1 'polypeptide(L)'
;MKTKKLKNLVKKAKDELTWAVLEVPQPNGPIRIFSDPVERTHTIFISASPPGDGQSPELLYLHELGHALLCESVHPFFSGGFPLTGLEQRFVPAVTPLLNTAGDWFVGHWMTEFCREVAIAELEKEYGATAEMMDKGETPDVDRFFVAVLIIAQSMKYLKVRVECSGFLDKAVQAFLAIPPEKPTVGKFEELVNSLLGLGSPFRCRRVVSQGQDVMEFYKDSEG
;
A
#
# COMPACT_ATOMS: atom_id res chain seq x y z
N MET A 1 5.67 -26.11 8.43
CA MET A 1 4.19 -26.02 8.37
C MET A 1 3.70 -24.69 7.80
N LYS A 2 4.26 -23.54 8.20
CA LYS A 2 3.89 -22.19 7.70
C LYS A 2 3.99 -22.04 6.17
N THR A 3 5.08 -22.49 5.55
CA THR A 3 5.33 -22.33 4.09
C THR A 3 4.30 -23.04 3.21
N LYS A 4 3.84 -24.25 3.58
CA LYS A 4 2.80 -24.98 2.82
C LYS A 4 1.46 -24.23 2.86
N LYS A 5 1.11 -23.65 4.03
CA LYS A 5 -0.12 -22.86 4.20
C LYS A 5 -0.07 -21.60 3.31
N LEU A 6 1.06 -20.88 3.31
CA LEU A 6 1.25 -19.69 2.47
C LEU A 6 1.16 -20.01 0.97
N LYS A 7 1.81 -21.07 0.49
CA LYS A 7 1.69 -21.50 -0.91
C LYS A 7 0.26 -21.79 -1.34
N ASN A 8 -0.54 -22.38 -0.45
CA ASN A 8 -1.96 -22.63 -0.72
C ASN A 8 -2.76 -21.32 -0.80
N LEU A 9 -2.45 -20.33 0.08
CA LEU A 9 -3.09 -19.02 0.05
C LEU A 9 -2.73 -18.26 -1.23
N VAL A 10 -1.45 -18.28 -1.63
CA VAL A 10 -1.00 -17.70 -2.91
C VAL A 10 -1.75 -18.33 -4.08
N LYS A 11 -1.86 -19.67 -4.10
CA LYS A 11 -2.63 -20.34 -5.16
C LYS A 11 -4.08 -19.88 -5.16
N LYS A 12 -4.74 -19.87 -3.99
CA LYS A 12 -6.13 -19.44 -3.88
C LYS A 12 -6.32 -18.02 -4.37
N ALA A 13 -5.45 -17.07 -3.99
CA ALA A 13 -5.52 -15.68 -4.46
C ALA A 13 -5.31 -15.57 -5.98
N LYS A 14 -4.38 -16.35 -6.55
CA LYS A 14 -4.20 -16.42 -8.01
C LYS A 14 -5.44 -16.94 -8.74
N ASP A 15 -6.08 -17.97 -8.17
CA ASP A 15 -7.28 -18.58 -8.77
C ASP A 15 -8.50 -17.61 -8.77
N GLU A 16 -8.48 -16.55 -7.96
CA GLU A 16 -9.51 -15.50 -7.93
C GLU A 16 -9.28 -14.41 -9.00
N LEU A 17 -8.06 -14.28 -9.55
CA LEU A 17 -7.74 -13.31 -10.60
C LEU A 17 -8.32 -13.71 -11.95
N THR A 18 -8.80 -12.73 -12.71
CA THR A 18 -9.34 -12.91 -14.06
C THR A 18 -8.37 -12.45 -15.15
N TRP A 19 -7.39 -11.60 -14.79
CA TRP A 19 -6.35 -11.15 -15.70
C TRP A 19 -5.14 -12.07 -15.66
N ALA A 20 -4.36 -12.06 -16.74
CA ALA A 20 -3.13 -12.86 -16.80
C ALA A 20 -2.08 -12.36 -15.81
N VAL A 21 -1.44 -13.29 -15.09
CA VAL A 21 -0.33 -12.99 -14.17
C VAL A 21 0.98 -13.41 -14.81
N LEU A 22 1.85 -12.45 -15.06
CA LEU A 22 3.20 -12.63 -15.58
C LEU A 22 4.20 -12.47 -14.45
N GLU A 23 5.10 -13.44 -14.30
CA GLU A 23 6.18 -13.38 -13.31
C GLU A 23 7.49 -13.02 -14.00
N VAL A 24 8.11 -11.92 -13.59
CA VAL A 24 9.35 -11.44 -14.18
C VAL A 24 10.44 -11.44 -13.12
N PRO A 25 11.44 -12.31 -13.24
CA PRO A 25 12.59 -12.30 -12.35
C PRO A 25 13.36 -10.98 -12.47
N GLN A 26 13.75 -10.41 -11.32
CA GLN A 26 14.65 -9.26 -11.26
C GLN A 26 15.82 -9.56 -10.34
N PRO A 27 17.05 -9.08 -10.67
CA PRO A 27 18.23 -9.41 -9.86
C PRO A 27 18.19 -8.82 -8.46
N ASN A 28 17.63 -7.62 -8.33
CA ASN A 28 17.55 -6.87 -7.09
C ASN A 28 16.23 -6.10 -7.02
N GLY A 29 15.83 -5.74 -5.80
CA GLY A 29 14.64 -4.94 -5.54
C GLY A 29 13.54 -5.71 -4.80
N PRO A 30 12.53 -5.01 -4.29
CA PRO A 30 11.38 -5.63 -3.62
C PRO A 30 10.49 -6.38 -4.61
N ILE A 31 9.76 -7.36 -4.13
CA ILE A 31 8.63 -7.91 -4.90
C ILE A 31 7.63 -6.77 -5.07
N ARG A 32 7.13 -6.59 -6.27
CA ARG A 32 6.18 -5.53 -6.62
C ARG A 32 5.33 -5.92 -7.81
N ILE A 33 4.15 -5.36 -7.89
CA ILE A 33 3.22 -5.55 -9.00
C ILE A 33 3.09 -4.29 -9.86
N PHE A 34 2.87 -4.53 -11.13
CA PHE A 34 2.40 -3.55 -12.10
C PHE A 34 1.19 -4.16 -12.83
N SER A 35 0.08 -3.44 -12.89
CA SER A 35 -1.12 -3.90 -13.57
C SER A 35 -1.43 -3.02 -14.77
N ASP A 36 -1.65 -3.65 -15.91
CA ASP A 36 -2.10 -2.99 -17.13
C ASP A 36 -3.59 -3.30 -17.36
N PRO A 37 -4.49 -2.32 -17.11
CA PRO A 37 -5.92 -2.53 -17.28
C PRO A 37 -6.35 -2.62 -18.76
N VAL A 38 -5.53 -2.10 -19.69
CA VAL A 38 -5.83 -2.18 -21.13
C VAL A 38 -5.55 -3.59 -21.64
N GLU A 39 -4.37 -4.11 -21.33
CA GLU A 39 -3.97 -5.47 -21.72
C GLU A 39 -4.54 -6.54 -20.78
N ARG A 40 -5.15 -6.15 -19.66
CA ARG A 40 -5.67 -7.04 -18.60
C ARG A 40 -4.60 -8.01 -18.12
N THR A 41 -3.45 -7.46 -17.72
CA THR A 41 -2.31 -8.23 -17.24
C THR A 41 -1.77 -7.67 -15.93
N HIS A 42 -1.29 -8.56 -15.09
CA HIS A 42 -0.51 -8.23 -13.90
C HIS A 42 0.91 -8.73 -14.07
N THR A 43 1.89 -7.85 -13.99
CA THR A 43 3.31 -8.24 -14.00
C THR A 43 3.84 -8.16 -12.57
N ILE A 44 4.22 -9.30 -12.00
CA ILE A 44 4.85 -9.39 -10.68
C ILE A 44 6.35 -9.55 -10.86
N PHE A 45 7.10 -8.57 -10.37
CA PHE A 45 8.56 -8.60 -10.37
C PHE A 45 9.03 -9.38 -9.13
N ILE A 46 9.71 -10.50 -9.37
CA ILE A 46 10.17 -11.41 -8.31
C ILE A 46 11.66 -11.17 -8.06
N SER A 47 12.02 -10.80 -6.84
CA SER A 47 13.42 -10.65 -6.45
C SER A 47 14.12 -12.00 -6.41
N ALA A 48 15.31 -12.06 -7.03
CA ALA A 48 16.21 -13.21 -6.91
C ALA A 48 16.88 -13.29 -5.52
N SER A 49 16.94 -12.17 -4.81
CA SER A 49 17.51 -12.10 -3.46
C SER A 49 16.40 -12.26 -2.41
N PRO A 50 16.62 -12.99 -1.32
CA PRO A 50 15.66 -13.05 -0.22
C PRO A 50 15.46 -11.66 0.39
N PRO A 51 14.25 -11.34 0.89
CA PRO A 51 14.01 -10.10 1.60
C PRO A 51 14.95 -9.95 2.79
N GLY A 52 15.59 -8.78 2.94
CA GLY A 52 16.57 -8.54 4.00
C GLY A 52 16.00 -8.42 5.41
N ASP A 53 14.69 -8.31 5.54
CA ASP A 53 13.94 -8.09 6.79
C ASP A 53 13.36 -9.38 7.41
N GLY A 54 13.67 -10.54 6.84
CA GLY A 54 13.17 -11.83 7.29
C GLY A 54 11.68 -12.06 7.01
N GLN A 55 11.06 -11.28 6.12
CA GLN A 55 9.72 -11.58 5.63
C GLN A 55 9.74 -12.79 4.67
N SER A 56 8.63 -13.54 4.66
CA SER A 56 8.48 -14.66 3.71
C SER A 56 8.22 -14.12 2.30
N PRO A 57 8.97 -14.60 1.29
CA PRO A 57 8.69 -14.25 -0.11
C PRO A 57 7.26 -14.56 -0.54
N GLU A 58 6.67 -15.66 -0.01
CA GLU A 58 5.28 -16.01 -0.30
C GLU A 58 4.29 -15.02 0.32
N LEU A 59 4.63 -14.41 1.46
CA LEU A 59 3.77 -13.41 2.09
C LEU A 59 3.80 -12.09 1.32
N LEU A 60 4.99 -11.63 0.93
CA LEU A 60 5.14 -10.48 0.06
C LEU A 60 4.43 -10.69 -1.28
N TYR A 61 4.58 -11.87 -1.87
CA TYR A 61 3.88 -12.22 -3.10
C TYR A 61 2.35 -12.19 -2.92
N LEU A 62 1.85 -12.69 -1.78
CA LEU A 62 0.42 -12.63 -1.45
C LEU A 62 -0.09 -11.21 -1.29
N HIS A 63 0.72 -10.31 -0.72
CA HIS A 63 0.43 -8.89 -0.63
C HIS A 63 0.25 -8.26 -2.04
N GLU A 64 1.18 -8.55 -2.95
CA GLU A 64 1.07 -8.07 -4.34
C GLU A 64 -0.17 -8.62 -5.07
N LEU A 65 -0.57 -9.87 -4.78
CA LEU A 65 -1.84 -10.39 -5.29
C LEU A 65 -3.07 -9.66 -4.71
N GLY A 66 -2.98 -9.13 -3.49
CA GLY A 66 -4.00 -8.26 -2.92
C GLY A 66 -4.18 -6.99 -3.74
N HIS A 67 -3.09 -6.35 -4.16
CA HIS A 67 -3.12 -5.23 -5.10
C HIS A 67 -3.77 -5.60 -6.44
N ALA A 68 -3.42 -6.76 -7.00
CA ALA A 68 -4.02 -7.25 -8.24
C ALA A 68 -5.54 -7.43 -8.12
N LEU A 69 -5.98 -8.09 -7.05
CA LEU A 69 -7.41 -8.34 -6.82
C LEU A 69 -8.20 -7.05 -6.59
N LEU A 70 -7.65 -6.08 -5.86
CA LEU A 70 -8.27 -4.77 -5.70
C LEU A 70 -8.26 -3.97 -7.01
N CYS A 71 -7.22 -4.12 -7.84
CA CYS A 71 -7.16 -3.53 -9.17
C CYS A 71 -8.31 -4.03 -10.06
N GLU A 72 -8.53 -5.35 -10.11
CA GLU A 72 -9.59 -5.94 -10.92
C GLU A 72 -11.00 -5.66 -10.37
N SER A 73 -11.16 -5.75 -9.06
CA SER A 73 -12.48 -5.70 -8.42
C SER A 73 -12.97 -4.31 -8.05
N VAL A 74 -12.05 -3.34 -7.91
CA VAL A 74 -12.37 -1.98 -7.48
C VAL A 74 -11.90 -0.95 -8.48
N HIS A 75 -10.57 -0.76 -8.63
CA HIS A 75 -10.01 0.26 -9.52
C HIS A 75 -8.50 0.07 -9.74
N PRO A 76 -7.95 0.38 -10.93
CA PRO A 76 -6.51 0.30 -11.21
C PRO A 76 -5.59 1.08 -10.24
N PHE A 77 -6.07 2.11 -9.57
CA PHE A 77 -5.30 2.86 -8.57
C PHE A 77 -4.88 2.04 -7.34
N PHE A 78 -5.46 0.87 -7.13
CA PHE A 78 -5.03 -0.04 -6.06
C PHE A 78 -3.79 -0.87 -6.42
N SER A 79 -3.34 -0.83 -7.67
CA SER A 79 -2.09 -1.46 -8.10
C SER A 79 -1.12 -0.38 -8.61
N GLY A 80 0.17 -0.60 -8.46
CA GLY A 80 1.17 0.36 -8.92
C GLY A 80 1.14 0.62 -10.43
N GLY A 81 1.70 1.77 -10.85
CA GLY A 81 1.93 2.07 -12.25
C GLY A 81 0.83 2.85 -12.97
N PHE A 82 -0.17 3.35 -12.28
CA PHE A 82 -1.15 4.25 -12.90
C PHE A 82 -0.52 5.62 -13.25
N PRO A 83 -1.01 6.28 -14.32
CA PRO A 83 -0.46 7.55 -14.78
C PRO A 83 -0.69 8.67 -13.76
N LEU A 84 0.36 9.50 -13.54
CA LEU A 84 0.30 10.73 -12.74
C LEU A 84 0.43 11.94 -13.67
N THR A 85 -0.38 12.97 -13.46
CA THR A 85 -0.29 14.24 -14.19
C THR A 85 -0.36 15.44 -13.25
N GLY A 86 0.00 16.62 -13.73
CA GLY A 86 -0.02 17.85 -12.93
C GLY A 86 1.08 17.95 -11.86
N LEU A 87 1.97 16.97 -11.78
CA LEU A 87 3.08 16.93 -10.83
C LEU A 87 4.41 17.04 -11.56
N GLU A 88 5.26 17.98 -11.14
CA GLU A 88 6.63 18.06 -11.66
C GLU A 88 7.41 16.81 -11.27
N GLN A 89 8.26 16.28 -12.17
CA GLN A 89 9.03 15.04 -11.97
C GLN A 89 9.81 15.00 -10.65
N ARG A 90 10.30 16.15 -10.18
CA ARG A 90 11.05 16.24 -8.90
C ARG A 90 10.21 15.90 -7.65
N PHE A 91 8.88 16.00 -7.73
CA PHE A 91 7.98 15.71 -6.61
C PHE A 91 7.46 14.26 -6.62
N VAL A 92 7.60 13.56 -7.76
CA VAL A 92 7.14 12.16 -7.88
C VAL A 92 7.74 11.26 -6.79
N PRO A 93 9.06 11.30 -6.49
CA PRO A 93 9.64 10.48 -5.43
C PRO A 93 9.06 10.75 -4.04
N ALA A 94 8.63 11.97 -3.75
CA ALA A 94 8.04 12.31 -2.46
C ALA A 94 6.56 11.88 -2.32
N VAL A 95 5.85 11.77 -3.44
CA VAL A 95 4.43 11.38 -3.46
C VAL A 95 4.24 9.87 -3.57
N THR A 96 5.16 9.17 -4.25
CA THR A 96 5.07 7.72 -4.47
C THR A 96 4.91 6.91 -3.19
N PRO A 97 5.70 7.13 -2.10
CA PRO A 97 5.51 6.40 -0.85
C PRO A 97 4.12 6.59 -0.24
N LEU A 98 3.59 7.81 -0.33
CA LEU A 98 2.26 8.13 0.15
C LEU A 98 1.17 7.38 -0.64
N LEU A 99 1.29 7.31 -1.96
CA LEU A 99 0.36 6.55 -2.81
C LEU A 99 0.43 5.04 -2.51
N ASN A 100 1.64 4.50 -2.35
CA ASN A 100 1.84 3.10 -2.02
C ASN A 100 1.18 2.76 -0.68
N THR A 101 1.49 3.51 0.39
CA THR A 101 0.93 3.25 1.71
C THR A 101 -0.58 3.47 1.77
N ALA A 102 -1.14 4.38 0.95
CA ALA A 102 -2.58 4.51 0.81
C ALA A 102 -3.20 3.25 0.17
N GLY A 103 -2.55 2.66 -0.82
CA GLY A 103 -2.96 1.35 -1.38
C GLY A 103 -2.85 0.23 -0.36
N ASP A 104 -1.72 0.18 0.36
CA ASP A 104 -1.41 -0.84 1.38
C ASP A 104 -2.40 -0.83 2.56
N TRP A 105 -3.03 0.31 2.86
CA TRP A 105 -4.11 0.39 3.84
C TRP A 105 -5.28 -0.54 3.50
N PHE A 106 -5.68 -0.55 2.24
CA PHE A 106 -6.78 -1.39 1.75
C PHE A 106 -6.34 -2.83 1.52
N VAL A 107 -5.11 -3.05 1.02
CA VAL A 107 -4.53 -4.39 0.86
C VAL A 107 -4.34 -5.06 2.22
N GLY A 108 -3.88 -4.34 3.24
CA GLY A 108 -3.75 -4.86 4.60
C GLY A 108 -5.11 -5.30 5.18
N HIS A 109 -6.18 -4.57 4.87
CA HIS A 109 -7.54 -5.01 5.22
C HIS A 109 -7.92 -6.29 4.47
N TRP A 110 -7.73 -6.34 3.15
CA TRP A 110 -7.98 -7.53 2.36
C TRP A 110 -7.21 -8.74 2.91
N MET A 111 -5.92 -8.57 3.24
CA MET A 111 -5.10 -9.62 3.87
C MET A 111 -5.73 -10.10 5.18
N THR A 112 -6.24 -9.18 5.99
CA THR A 112 -6.86 -9.51 7.28
C THR A 112 -8.16 -10.30 7.11
N GLU A 113 -8.93 -10.06 6.06
CA GLU A 113 -10.13 -10.83 5.73
C GLU A 113 -9.78 -12.18 5.08
N PHE A 114 -8.81 -12.19 4.18
CA PHE A 114 -8.44 -13.37 3.39
C PHE A 114 -7.64 -14.41 4.18
N CYS A 115 -6.70 -13.95 5.03
CA CYS A 115 -5.78 -14.84 5.77
C CYS A 115 -5.43 -14.31 7.16
N ARG A 116 -6.45 -13.99 7.96
CA ARG A 116 -6.38 -13.28 9.24
C ARG A 116 -5.20 -13.69 10.14
N GLU A 117 -5.04 -14.99 10.42
CA GLU A 117 -3.98 -15.46 11.32
C GLU A 117 -2.57 -15.09 10.84
N VAL A 118 -2.35 -15.13 9.52
CA VAL A 118 -1.05 -14.80 8.93
C VAL A 118 -0.84 -13.30 8.93
N ALA A 119 -1.86 -12.55 8.52
CA ALA A 119 -1.81 -11.09 8.47
C ALA A 119 -1.60 -10.47 9.86
N ILE A 120 -2.31 -10.96 10.88
CA ILE A 120 -2.17 -10.49 12.26
C ILE A 120 -0.78 -10.81 12.81
N ALA A 121 -0.27 -12.04 12.61
CA ALA A 121 1.05 -12.42 13.11
C ALA A 121 2.20 -11.58 12.46
N GLU A 122 2.06 -11.22 11.18
CA GLU A 122 3.04 -10.34 10.54
C GLU A 122 2.90 -8.90 11.05
N LEU A 123 1.68 -8.39 11.18
CA LEU A 123 1.43 -7.07 11.74
C LEU A 123 1.98 -6.92 13.17
N GLU A 124 1.84 -7.93 14.02
CA GLU A 124 2.43 -7.95 15.37
C GLU A 124 3.96 -7.81 15.32
N LYS A 125 4.62 -8.52 14.40
CA LYS A 125 6.07 -8.45 14.20
C LYS A 125 6.51 -7.07 13.70
N GLU A 126 5.82 -6.54 12.69
CA GLU A 126 6.10 -5.21 12.11
C GLU A 126 5.87 -4.10 13.13
N TYR A 127 4.80 -4.20 13.91
CA TYR A 127 4.52 -3.26 14.99
C TYR A 127 5.63 -3.28 16.06
N GLY A 128 6.11 -4.46 16.46
CA GLY A 128 7.22 -4.58 17.40
C GLY A 128 8.49 -3.88 16.90
N ALA A 129 8.84 -4.08 15.63
CA ALA A 129 9.99 -3.40 15.01
C ALA A 129 9.80 -1.88 14.91
N THR A 130 8.59 -1.43 14.57
CA THR A 130 8.24 0.00 14.48
C THR A 130 8.30 0.66 15.87
N ALA A 131 7.78 0.02 16.91
CA ALA A 131 7.85 0.53 18.29
C ALA A 131 9.30 0.65 18.75
N GLU A 132 10.14 -0.35 18.48
CA GLU A 132 11.58 -0.30 18.82
C GLU A 132 12.32 0.85 18.10
N MET A 133 12.00 1.09 16.83
CA MET A 133 12.55 2.23 16.07
C MET A 133 12.15 3.58 16.70
N MET A 134 10.89 3.71 17.09
CA MET A 134 10.36 4.92 17.74
C MET A 134 11.02 5.15 19.10
N ASP A 135 11.16 4.12 19.93
CA ASP A 135 11.78 4.18 21.25
C ASP A 135 13.26 4.61 21.17
N LYS A 136 13.96 4.24 20.11
CA LYS A 136 15.34 4.68 19.84
C LYS A 136 15.44 6.13 19.37
N GLY A 137 14.34 6.80 19.10
CA GLY A 137 14.32 8.17 18.58
C GLY A 137 14.91 8.29 17.17
N GLU A 138 14.89 7.22 16.38
CA GLU A 138 15.37 7.24 15.01
C GLU A 138 14.44 8.14 14.15
N THR A 139 15.06 9.01 13.36
CA THR A 139 14.31 9.85 12.40
C THR A 139 14.23 9.10 11.08
N PRO A 140 13.08 8.54 10.70
CA PRO A 140 12.94 7.82 9.46
C PRO A 140 12.98 8.78 8.25
N ASP A 141 13.43 8.29 7.09
CA ASP A 141 13.17 8.94 5.83
C ASP A 141 11.67 8.93 5.49
N VAL A 142 11.28 9.59 4.41
CA VAL A 142 9.86 9.74 4.04
C VAL A 142 9.17 8.39 3.82
N ASP A 143 9.86 7.45 3.19
CA ASP A 143 9.33 6.12 2.88
C ASP A 143 9.05 5.36 4.18
N ARG A 144 10.05 5.27 5.05
CA ARG A 144 9.94 4.61 6.35
C ARG A 144 8.94 5.29 7.27
N PHE A 145 8.82 6.62 7.17
CA PHE A 145 7.83 7.36 7.94
C PHE A 145 6.40 6.91 7.59
N PHE A 146 6.04 6.90 6.31
CA PHE A 146 4.69 6.49 5.89
C PHE A 146 4.41 5.01 6.16
N VAL A 147 5.41 4.14 6.02
CA VAL A 147 5.29 2.72 6.41
C VAL A 147 5.03 2.59 7.92
N ALA A 148 5.76 3.33 8.76
CA ALA A 148 5.54 3.32 10.21
C ALA A 148 4.15 3.83 10.59
N VAL A 149 3.68 4.91 9.97
CA VAL A 149 2.32 5.45 10.15
C VAL A 149 1.26 4.39 9.80
N LEU A 150 1.42 3.71 8.67
CA LEU A 150 0.52 2.66 8.23
C LEU A 150 0.48 1.50 9.23
N ILE A 151 1.65 1.01 9.67
CA ILE A 151 1.75 -0.08 10.65
C ILE A 151 1.07 0.30 11.96
N ILE A 152 1.27 1.53 12.46
CA ILE A 152 0.62 2.02 13.67
C ILE A 152 -0.91 2.04 13.48
N ALA A 153 -1.41 2.63 12.39
CA ALA A 153 -2.84 2.71 12.10
C ALA A 153 -3.48 1.31 12.00
N GLN A 154 -2.84 0.39 11.29
CA GLN A 154 -3.30 -1.00 11.19
C GLN A 154 -3.28 -1.69 12.56
N SER A 155 -2.24 -1.48 13.38
CA SER A 155 -2.13 -2.07 14.70
C SER A 155 -3.20 -1.54 15.65
N MET A 156 -3.49 -0.25 15.63
CA MET A 156 -4.60 0.32 16.39
C MET A 156 -5.95 -0.27 15.96
N LYS A 157 -6.14 -0.48 14.64
CA LYS A 157 -7.38 -1.05 14.08
C LYS A 157 -7.54 -2.53 14.37
N TYR A 158 -6.52 -3.35 14.15
CA TYR A 158 -6.64 -4.81 14.13
C TYR A 158 -6.11 -5.50 15.39
N LEU A 159 -5.06 -4.98 16.02
CA LEU A 159 -4.50 -5.50 17.28
C LEU A 159 -5.10 -4.81 18.50
N LYS A 160 -5.86 -3.71 18.31
CA LYS A 160 -6.46 -2.92 19.40
C LYS A 160 -5.45 -2.33 20.38
N VAL A 161 -4.22 -2.13 19.93
CA VAL A 161 -3.19 -1.44 20.72
C VAL A 161 -3.52 0.04 20.84
N ARG A 162 -3.13 0.65 21.97
CA ARG A 162 -3.16 2.09 22.15
C ARG A 162 -1.75 2.62 21.95
N VAL A 163 -1.60 3.55 21.03
CA VAL A 163 -0.34 4.22 20.75
C VAL A 163 -0.53 5.70 21.00
N GLU A 164 0.30 6.27 21.88
CA GLU A 164 0.31 7.71 22.10
C GLU A 164 1.18 8.34 21.01
N CYS A 165 0.53 8.92 20.03
CA CYS A 165 1.17 9.70 18.98
C CYS A 165 0.99 11.19 19.26
N SER A 166 1.88 12.02 18.71
CA SER A 166 1.77 13.47 18.80
C SER A 166 2.23 14.15 17.50
N GLY A 167 1.83 15.40 17.33
CA GLY A 167 2.29 16.23 16.23
C GLY A 167 1.89 15.69 14.86
N PHE A 168 2.87 15.63 13.96
CA PHE A 168 2.66 15.20 12.57
C PHE A 168 2.32 13.70 12.46
N LEU A 169 2.95 12.87 13.30
CA LEU A 169 2.70 11.43 13.33
C LEU A 169 1.24 11.14 13.68
N ASP A 170 0.71 11.78 14.75
CA ASP A 170 -0.69 11.59 15.14
C ASP A 170 -1.64 11.97 14.00
N LYS A 171 -1.44 13.14 13.39
CA LYS A 171 -2.28 13.59 12.26
C LYS A 171 -2.27 12.58 11.11
N ALA A 172 -1.10 12.00 10.78
CA ALA A 172 -0.97 11.02 9.71
C ALA A 172 -1.67 9.70 10.07
N VAL A 173 -1.55 9.21 11.30
CA VAL A 173 -2.26 8.02 11.79
C VAL A 173 -3.77 8.25 11.75
N GLN A 174 -4.25 9.42 12.20
CA GLN A 174 -5.67 9.76 12.19
C GLN A 174 -6.23 9.85 10.75
N ALA A 175 -5.44 10.30 9.77
CA ALA A 175 -5.84 10.29 8.36
C ALA A 175 -6.20 8.88 7.86
N PHE A 176 -5.40 7.86 8.22
CA PHE A 176 -5.73 6.46 7.91
C PHE A 176 -6.98 5.98 8.67
N LEU A 177 -7.04 6.24 9.96
CA LEU A 177 -8.16 5.76 10.79
C LEU A 177 -9.50 6.42 10.43
N ALA A 178 -9.49 7.64 9.91
CA ALA A 178 -10.68 8.35 9.44
C ALA A 178 -11.29 7.71 8.18
N ILE A 179 -10.50 7.02 7.36
CA ILE A 179 -10.96 6.40 6.12
C ILE A 179 -11.02 4.87 6.31
N PRO A 180 -12.21 4.31 6.60
CA PRO A 180 -12.34 2.88 6.85
C PRO A 180 -12.02 2.06 5.58
N PRO A 181 -11.11 1.05 5.67
CA PRO A 181 -10.67 0.28 4.50
C PRO A 181 -11.70 -0.76 4.03
N GLU A 182 -12.74 -0.99 4.83
CA GLU A 182 -13.86 -1.84 4.47
C GLU A 182 -14.59 -1.29 3.24
N LYS A 183 -14.94 -2.16 2.30
CA LYS A 183 -15.59 -1.76 1.03
C LYS A 183 -14.78 -0.67 0.32
N PRO A 184 -13.58 -1.00 -0.16
CA PRO A 184 -12.71 -0.06 -0.85
C PRO A 184 -13.41 0.55 -2.07
N THR A 185 -13.15 1.81 -2.32
CA THR A 185 -13.60 2.54 -3.53
C THR A 185 -12.49 3.50 -3.97
N VAL A 186 -12.48 3.88 -5.24
CA VAL A 186 -11.55 4.89 -5.72
C VAL A 186 -11.70 6.23 -4.99
N GLY A 187 -12.93 6.59 -4.61
CA GLY A 187 -13.18 7.81 -3.82
C GLY A 187 -12.52 7.77 -2.44
N LYS A 188 -12.56 6.63 -1.74
CA LYS A 188 -11.85 6.46 -0.45
C LYS A 188 -10.33 6.51 -0.62
N PHE A 189 -9.81 5.93 -1.70
CA PHE A 189 -8.38 6.02 -2.02
C PHE A 189 -7.96 7.49 -2.23
N GLU A 190 -8.70 8.23 -3.06
CA GLU A 190 -8.47 9.65 -3.33
C GLU A 190 -8.59 10.50 -2.05
N GLU A 191 -9.61 10.26 -1.22
CA GLU A 191 -9.82 10.94 0.06
C GLU A 191 -8.64 10.70 1.02
N LEU A 192 -8.14 9.46 1.12
CA LEU A 192 -6.99 9.14 1.96
C LEU A 192 -5.72 9.84 1.45
N VAL A 193 -5.45 9.77 0.15
CA VAL A 193 -4.31 10.47 -0.47
C VAL A 193 -4.38 11.96 -0.20
N ASN A 194 -5.55 12.59 -0.38
CA ASN A 194 -5.74 14.02 -0.11
C ASN A 194 -5.59 14.38 1.37
N SER A 195 -6.03 13.50 2.28
CA SER A 195 -5.84 13.70 3.73
C SER A 195 -4.36 13.69 4.09
N LEU A 196 -3.58 12.76 3.52
CA LEU A 196 -2.14 12.67 3.74
C LEU A 196 -1.38 13.84 3.09
N LEU A 197 -1.72 14.22 1.85
CA LEU A 197 -1.16 15.39 1.18
C LEU A 197 -1.41 16.67 1.99
N GLY A 198 -2.61 16.82 2.54
CA GLY A 198 -3.00 17.98 3.35
C GLY A 198 -2.19 18.21 4.60
N LEU A 199 -1.38 17.25 5.02
CA LEU A 199 -0.52 17.38 6.20
C LEU A 199 0.71 18.27 5.99
N GLY A 200 1.18 18.42 4.76
CA GLY A 200 2.40 19.19 4.52
C GLY A 200 2.68 19.51 3.03
N SER A 201 1.72 19.27 2.16
CA SER A 201 1.85 19.53 0.72
C SER A 201 0.80 20.56 0.26
N PRO A 202 1.14 21.47 -0.65
CA PRO A 202 0.17 22.35 -1.29
C PRO A 202 -0.63 21.65 -2.39
N PHE A 203 -0.35 20.37 -2.62
CA PHE A 203 -1.03 19.60 -3.67
C PHE A 203 -2.27 18.89 -3.14
N ARG A 204 -3.22 18.73 -4.05
CA ARG A 204 -4.34 17.82 -3.96
C ARG A 204 -4.34 16.90 -5.18
N CYS A 205 -5.02 15.80 -5.11
CA CYS A 205 -5.20 14.92 -6.26
C CYS A 205 -6.68 14.67 -6.52
N ARG A 206 -6.97 14.29 -7.76
CA ARG A 206 -8.27 13.80 -8.18
C ARG A 206 -8.14 12.80 -9.30
N ARG A 207 -9.09 11.91 -9.41
CA ARG A 207 -9.23 11.06 -10.58
C ARG A 207 -9.76 11.87 -11.76
N VAL A 208 -9.12 11.73 -12.89
CA VAL A 208 -9.61 12.25 -14.18
C VAL A 208 -9.50 11.15 -15.24
N VAL A 209 -10.33 11.24 -16.28
CA VAL A 209 -10.20 10.36 -17.45
C VAL A 209 -9.48 11.14 -18.54
N SER A 210 -8.32 10.68 -18.97
CA SER A 210 -7.54 11.24 -20.05
C SER A 210 -7.26 10.19 -21.09
N GLN A 211 -7.61 10.44 -22.36
CA GLN A 211 -7.43 9.53 -23.48
C GLN A 211 -8.04 8.12 -23.22
N GLY A 212 -9.16 8.07 -22.49
CA GLY A 212 -9.85 6.82 -22.18
C GLY A 212 -9.23 6.02 -21.01
N GLN A 213 -8.21 6.54 -20.34
CA GLN A 213 -7.57 5.94 -19.17
C GLN A 213 -7.80 6.78 -17.91
N ASP A 214 -7.92 6.11 -16.78
CA ASP A 214 -7.93 6.76 -15.49
C ASP A 214 -6.53 7.26 -15.14
N VAL A 215 -6.45 8.54 -14.77
CA VAL A 215 -5.21 9.25 -14.41
C VAL A 215 -5.41 9.93 -13.06
N MET A 216 -4.42 9.92 -12.22
CA MET A 216 -4.41 10.74 -11.02
C MET A 216 -3.77 12.10 -11.34
N GLU A 217 -4.60 13.13 -11.38
CA GLU A 217 -4.19 14.51 -11.60
C GLU A 217 -3.90 15.21 -10.27
N PHE A 218 -2.69 15.75 -10.15
CA PHE A 218 -2.30 16.60 -9.03
C PHE A 218 -2.46 18.07 -9.41
N TYR A 219 -2.98 18.86 -8.51
CA TYR A 219 -3.15 20.30 -8.68
C TYR A 219 -2.80 21.04 -7.38
N LYS A 220 -2.40 22.29 -7.49
CA LYS A 220 -2.20 23.13 -6.31
C LYS A 220 -3.55 23.59 -5.79
N ASP A 221 -3.74 23.44 -4.48
CA ASP A 221 -4.90 24.04 -3.82
C ASP A 221 -4.76 25.56 -3.90
N SER A 222 -5.69 26.22 -4.59
CA SER A 222 -5.62 27.67 -4.83
C SER A 222 -6.04 28.49 -3.60
N GLU A 223 -6.43 27.82 -2.51
CA GLU A 223 -6.88 28.42 -1.27
C GLU A 223 -5.97 27.97 -0.10
N GLY A 224 -4.82 28.60 0.04
CA GLY A 224 -3.93 28.51 1.17
C GLY A 224 -3.44 29.89 1.59
#